data_f2975d1a40777c4ef488b3833d665ff3
#
_entry.id   f2975d1a40777c4ef488b3833d665ff3
#
_cell.length_a   1.000
_cell.length_b   1.000
_cell.length_c   1.000
_cell.angle_alpha   90.00
_cell.angle_beta   90.00
_cell.angle_gamma   90.00
#
_symmetry.space_group_name_H-M   'P 1'
#
loop_
_entity.id
_entity.type
_entity.pdbx_description
1 polymer ?
#
loop_
_entity_poly.entity_id
_entity_poly.type
_entity_poly.pdbx_seq_one_letter_code
_entity_poly.pdbx_strand_id
1 'polypeptide(L)'
;MKIKAFAAIVAALTLVGCTDTNKATRALEGAGYSQVETTGYAIFGCGKDDTFHTGFRAKGPNGQPVKGVVCSGILKGATIRVN
;
A
#
# COMPACT_ATOMS: atom_id res chain seq x y z
N MET A 1 18.01 9.31 -24.84
CA MET A 1 16.62 8.95 -24.55
C MET A 1 16.49 7.65 -23.76
N LYS A 2 17.17 6.59 -24.18
CA LYS A 2 17.10 5.30 -23.45
C LYS A 2 17.64 5.40 -22.03
N ILE A 3 18.65 6.22 -21.79
CA ILE A 3 19.25 6.41 -20.47
C ILE A 3 18.26 7.06 -19.50
N LYS A 4 17.48 8.05 -19.97
CA LYS A 4 16.49 8.72 -19.11
C LYS A 4 15.36 7.79 -18.70
N ALA A 5 14.89 6.95 -19.62
CA ALA A 5 13.84 5.98 -19.32
C ALA A 5 14.32 4.94 -18.31
N PHE A 6 15.56 4.50 -18.45
CA PHE A 6 16.17 3.56 -17.50
C PHE A 6 16.28 4.16 -16.10
N ALA A 7 16.72 5.42 -15.98
CA ALA A 7 16.84 6.08 -14.69
C ALA A 7 15.48 6.23 -14.00
N ALA A 8 14.43 6.54 -14.77
CA ALA A 8 13.07 6.64 -14.21
C ALA A 8 12.58 5.31 -13.67
N ILE A 9 12.87 4.20 -14.36
CA ILE A 9 12.47 2.87 -13.89
C ILE A 9 13.17 2.51 -12.59
N VAL A 10 14.46 2.82 -12.47
CA VAL A 10 15.22 2.55 -11.25
C VAL A 10 14.67 3.35 -10.08
N ALA A 11 14.34 4.62 -10.29
CA ALA A 11 13.77 5.46 -9.24
C ALA A 11 12.42 4.92 -8.78
N ALA A 12 11.57 4.47 -9.71
CA ALA A 12 10.27 3.89 -9.37
C ALA A 12 10.41 2.62 -8.53
N LEU A 13 11.37 1.75 -8.89
CA LEU A 13 11.62 0.53 -8.13
C LEU A 13 12.09 0.84 -6.70
N THR A 14 12.92 1.88 -6.54
CA THR A 14 13.38 2.29 -5.21
C THR A 14 12.22 2.76 -4.34
N LEU A 15 11.27 3.54 -4.90
CA LEU A 15 10.11 4.02 -4.17
C LEU A 15 9.16 2.88 -3.77
N VAL A 16 9.05 1.84 -4.59
CA VAL A 16 8.18 0.70 -4.31
C VAL A 16 8.75 -0.20 -3.22
N GLY A 17 10.06 -0.13 -2.93
CA GLY A 17 10.73 -1.01 -1.97
C GLY A 17 10.19 -0.96 -0.55
N CYS A 18 9.45 0.09 -0.15
CA CYS A 18 8.89 0.24 1.19
C CYS A 18 7.39 -0.08 1.24
N THR A 19 6.81 -0.61 0.17
CA THR A 19 5.41 -0.99 0.10
C THR A 19 5.27 -2.44 -0.33
N ASP A 20 4.12 -3.03 -0.01
CA ASP A 20 3.77 -4.36 -0.48
C ASP A 20 2.35 -4.28 -1.03
N THR A 21 2.25 -3.85 -2.28
CA THR A 21 0.96 -3.58 -2.91
C THR A 21 0.12 -4.84 -3.09
N ASN A 22 0.73 -5.97 -3.41
CA ASN A 22 -0.01 -7.22 -3.58
C ASN A 22 -0.62 -7.70 -2.27
N LYS A 23 0.16 -7.67 -1.19
CA LYS A 23 -0.33 -8.08 0.13
C LYS A 23 -1.40 -7.12 0.62
N ALA A 24 -1.21 -5.81 0.42
CA ALA A 24 -2.19 -4.80 0.81
C ALA A 24 -3.51 -4.99 0.07
N THR A 25 -3.45 -5.19 -1.25
CA THR A 25 -4.65 -5.38 -2.05
C THR A 25 -5.41 -6.62 -1.63
N ARG A 26 -4.71 -7.74 -1.42
CA ARG A 26 -5.35 -8.97 -0.98
C ARG A 26 -5.97 -8.84 0.42
N ALA A 27 -5.29 -8.13 1.32
CA ALA A 27 -5.83 -7.90 2.66
C ALA A 27 -7.11 -7.07 2.60
N LEU A 28 -7.11 -6.02 1.79
CA LEU A 28 -8.29 -5.16 1.63
C LEU A 28 -9.45 -5.91 0.98
N GLU A 29 -9.19 -6.64 -0.09
CA GLU A 29 -10.24 -7.41 -0.76
C GLU A 29 -10.79 -8.49 0.14
N GLY A 30 -9.92 -9.18 0.90
CA GLY A 30 -10.34 -10.18 1.85
C GLY A 30 -11.19 -9.62 2.98
N ALA A 31 -11.04 -8.34 3.30
CA ALA A 31 -11.84 -7.67 4.32
C ALA A 31 -13.11 -7.02 3.75
N GLY A 32 -13.40 -7.21 2.46
CA GLY A 32 -14.61 -6.71 1.84
C GLY A 32 -14.49 -5.36 1.16
N TYR A 33 -13.27 -4.84 1.04
CA TYR A 33 -13.04 -3.59 0.30
C TYR A 33 -13.01 -3.86 -1.20
N SER A 34 -13.43 -2.88 -1.99
CA SER A 34 -13.47 -2.99 -3.45
C SER A 34 -12.87 -1.76 -4.09
N GLN A 35 -12.61 -1.84 -5.39
CA GLN A 35 -12.02 -0.76 -6.17
C GLN A 35 -10.74 -0.24 -5.49
N VAL A 36 -9.88 -1.17 -5.10
CA VAL A 36 -8.68 -0.86 -4.36
C VAL A 36 -7.64 -0.21 -5.27
N GLU A 37 -7.09 0.93 -4.82
CA GLU A 37 -6.01 1.64 -5.50
C GLU A 37 -4.94 1.93 -4.47
N THR A 38 -3.73 1.46 -4.70
CA THR A 38 -2.60 1.76 -3.81
C THR A 38 -2.01 3.12 -4.19
N THR A 39 -1.65 3.90 -3.17
CA THR A 39 -1.22 5.29 -3.37
C THR A 39 0.23 5.55 -2.99
N GLY A 40 1.01 4.51 -2.75
CA GLY A 40 2.42 4.62 -2.44
C GLY A 40 2.72 4.52 -0.95
N TYR A 41 3.93 4.89 -0.57
CA TYR A 41 4.36 4.79 0.82
C TYR A 41 3.64 5.80 1.71
N ALA A 42 3.08 5.32 2.81
CA ALA A 42 2.42 6.18 3.80
C ALA A 42 3.31 6.30 5.04
N ILE A 43 3.74 7.51 5.35
CA ILE A 43 4.68 7.77 6.45
C ILE A 43 4.01 7.53 7.81
N PHE A 44 2.76 7.93 7.95
CA PHE A 44 2.04 7.87 9.23
C PHE A 44 1.03 6.73 9.24
N GLY A 45 0.69 6.29 10.44
CA GLY A 45 -0.37 5.32 10.65
C GLY A 45 0.11 3.91 10.96
N CYS A 46 1.41 3.62 10.83
CA CYS A 46 1.97 2.31 11.10
C CYS A 46 2.91 2.34 12.30
N GLY A 47 3.12 1.18 12.91
CA GLY A 47 4.04 1.04 14.03
C GLY A 47 5.48 0.80 13.59
N LYS A 48 6.39 0.78 14.57
CA LYS A 48 7.81 0.59 14.31
C LYS A 48 8.14 -0.78 13.71
N ASP A 49 7.32 -1.78 14.04
CA ASP A 49 7.53 -3.15 13.58
C ASP A 49 6.99 -3.39 12.18
N ASP A 50 6.31 -2.42 11.61
CA ASP A 50 5.73 -2.54 10.28
C ASP A 50 6.74 -2.11 9.23
N THR A 51 7.29 -3.09 8.51
CA THR A 51 8.26 -2.83 7.45
C THR A 51 7.64 -2.14 6.25
N PHE A 52 6.39 -2.50 5.94
CA PHE A 52 5.69 -1.99 4.76
C PHE A 52 4.53 -1.11 5.17
N HIS A 53 4.46 0.08 4.58
CA HIS A 53 3.40 1.06 4.79
C HIS A 53 2.79 1.37 3.43
N THR A 54 1.69 0.72 3.08
CA THR A 54 1.08 0.87 1.77
C THR A 54 -0.19 1.71 1.86
N GLY A 55 -0.14 2.93 1.36
CA GLY A 55 -1.30 3.79 1.30
C GLY A 55 -2.32 3.26 0.30
N PHE A 56 -3.60 3.55 0.53
CA PHE A 56 -4.65 3.09 -0.36
C PHE A 56 -5.86 4.01 -0.38
N ARG A 57 -6.63 3.89 -1.45
CA ARG A 57 -8.00 4.36 -1.57
C ARG A 57 -8.85 3.20 -2.04
N ALA A 58 -10.05 3.10 -1.53
CA ALA A 58 -10.94 2.00 -1.88
C ALA A 58 -12.38 2.34 -1.53
N LYS A 59 -13.31 1.47 -1.90
CA LYS A 59 -14.65 1.48 -1.32
C LYS A 59 -14.69 0.48 -0.18
N GLY A 60 -15.17 0.92 0.98
CA GLY A 60 -15.32 0.05 2.12
C GLY A 60 -16.43 -0.98 1.95
N PRO A 61 -16.58 -1.91 2.90
CA PRO A 61 -17.63 -2.93 2.82
C PRO A 61 -19.03 -2.37 2.73
N ASN A 62 -19.24 -1.16 3.26
CA ASN A 62 -20.54 -0.48 3.20
C ASN A 62 -20.72 0.37 1.94
N GLY A 63 -19.78 0.31 0.97
CA GLY A 63 -19.85 1.07 -0.26
C GLY A 63 -19.36 2.50 -0.18
N GLN A 64 -18.91 2.96 0.99
CA GLN A 64 -18.42 4.33 1.16
C GLN A 64 -16.95 4.43 0.74
N PRO A 65 -16.54 5.56 0.11
CA PRO A 65 -15.14 5.76 -0.22
C PRO A 65 -14.31 5.94 1.05
N VAL A 66 -13.19 5.25 1.11
CA VAL A 66 -12.27 5.33 2.25
C VAL A 66 -10.85 5.44 1.76
N LYS A 67 -9.98 5.94 2.62
CA LYS A 67 -8.54 5.96 2.38
C LYS A 67 -7.83 5.66 3.69
N GLY A 68 -6.60 5.17 3.57
CA GLY A 68 -5.84 4.82 4.75
C GLY A 68 -4.53 4.17 4.39
N VAL A 69 -4.07 3.29 5.26
CA VAL A 69 -2.80 2.59 5.08
C VAL A 69 -2.94 1.13 5.50
N VAL A 70 -2.27 0.26 4.78
CA VAL A 70 -2.10 -1.14 5.19
C VAL A 70 -0.70 -1.27 5.74
N CYS A 71 -0.62 -1.66 7.01
CA CYS A 71 0.64 -1.86 7.71
C CYS A 71 0.97 -3.34 7.71
N SER A 72 2.15 -3.73 7.26
CA SER A 72 2.54 -5.13 7.24
C SER A 72 4.03 -5.29 7.47
N GLY A 73 4.45 -6.50 7.79
CA GLY A 73 5.84 -6.84 8.00
C GLY A 73 6.18 -8.17 7.35
N ILE A 74 7.46 -8.54 7.41
CA ILE A 74 7.93 -9.74 6.73
C ILE A 74 7.31 -11.00 7.35
N LEU A 75 7.22 -11.04 8.68
CA LEU A 75 6.72 -12.21 9.41
C LEU A 75 5.43 -11.92 10.16
N LYS A 76 4.73 -10.86 9.80
CA LYS A 76 3.47 -10.50 10.46
C LYS A 76 2.41 -10.23 9.41
N GLY A 77 1.17 -10.38 9.82
CA GLY A 77 0.04 -10.13 8.95
C GLY A 77 -0.14 -8.66 8.60
N ALA A 78 -1.13 -8.38 7.80
CA ALA A 78 -1.47 -7.03 7.38
C ALA A 78 -2.54 -6.45 8.31
N THR A 79 -2.36 -5.18 8.69
CA THR A 79 -3.34 -4.42 9.47
C THR A 79 -3.84 -3.26 8.62
N ILE A 80 -5.16 -3.14 8.50
CA ILE A 80 -5.80 -2.07 7.74
C ILE A 80 -6.16 -0.95 8.70
N ARG A 81 -5.67 0.26 8.43
CA ARG A 81 -6.00 1.45 9.21
C ARG A 81 -6.66 2.47 8.30
N VAL A 82 -7.90 2.79 8.58
CA VAL A 82 -8.70 3.74 7.80
C VAL A 82 -8.64 5.11 8.46
N ASN A 83 -8.41 6.13 7.65
CA ASN A 83 -8.38 7.51 8.13
C ASN A 83 -9.77 8.07 8.36
#